data_0107736155e13738ab6008f17b0758f3
#
_entry.id   0107736155e13738ab6008f17b0758f3
#
_cell.length_a   1.000
_cell.length_b   1.000
_cell.length_c   1.000
_cell.angle_alpha   90.00
_cell.angle_beta   90.00
_cell.angle_gamma   90.00
#
_symmetry.space_group_name_H-M   'P 1'
#
loop_
_entity.id
_entity.type
_entity.pdbx_description
1 polymer ?
#
loop_
_entity_poly.entity_id
_entity_poly.type
_entity_poly.pdbx_seq_one_letter_code
_entity_poly.pdbx_strand_id
1 'polypeptide(L)'
;MKKTELQGKKVLVFGSGISGIGAVKLLETVQADVVLYDGNESLKKEEIRAKLPKESKCEIVLGELKQELIDSLNLVVMSPGVPLDIEPVERLKAAGLPIWGEVELAYCMGDGTVLAITGTNGKTTTTALLGEIIKAYADSVFV
;
A
#
# COMPACT_ATOMS: atom_id res chain seq x y z
N MET A 1 -11.10 -8.75 0.90
CA MET A 1 -11.21 -7.99 2.18
C MET A 1 -11.83 -6.63 1.86
N LYS A 2 -12.76 -6.14 2.66
CA LYS A 2 -13.38 -4.82 2.47
C LYS A 2 -12.69 -3.80 3.37
N LYS A 3 -12.82 -2.50 3.07
CA LYS A 3 -12.30 -1.38 3.87
C LYS A 3 -12.58 -1.54 5.37
N THR A 4 -13.81 -1.95 5.73
CA THR A 4 -14.22 -2.17 7.14
C THR A 4 -13.53 -3.34 7.82
N GLU A 5 -12.97 -4.27 7.07
CA GLU A 5 -12.28 -5.46 7.60
C GLU A 5 -10.81 -5.16 7.95
N LEU A 6 -10.29 -4.00 7.56
CA LEU A 6 -8.92 -3.57 7.85
C LEU A 6 -8.78 -2.96 9.24
N GLN A 7 -9.86 -2.52 9.87
CA GLN A 7 -9.82 -1.91 11.20
C GLN A 7 -9.26 -2.89 12.24
N GLY A 8 -8.25 -2.46 12.98
CA GLY A 8 -7.57 -3.26 13.99
C GLY A 8 -6.72 -4.41 13.45
N LYS A 9 -6.62 -4.58 12.12
CA LYS A 9 -5.72 -5.56 11.53
C LYS A 9 -4.29 -5.05 11.52
N LYS A 10 -3.35 -5.95 11.79
CA LYS A 10 -1.93 -5.64 11.70
C LYS A 10 -1.46 -5.82 10.26
N VAL A 11 -1.07 -4.72 9.64
CA VAL A 11 -0.73 -4.64 8.22
C VAL A 11 0.73 -4.25 8.06
N LEU A 12 1.51 -5.08 7.37
CA LEU A 12 2.87 -4.73 6.96
C LEU A 12 2.81 -3.96 5.64
N VAL A 13 3.39 -2.77 5.60
CA VAL A 13 3.69 -2.05 4.36
C VAL A 13 5.16 -2.26 4.05
N PHE A 14 5.46 -2.95 2.95
CA PHE A 14 6.82 -3.26 2.55
C PHE A 14 7.34 -2.22 1.53
N GLY A 15 8.36 -1.49 1.93
CA GLY A 15 9.00 -0.42 1.19
C GLY A 15 8.65 0.96 1.75
N SER A 16 9.69 1.76 2.07
CA SER A 16 9.58 3.07 2.72
C SER A 16 9.61 4.25 1.73
N GLY A 17 9.43 3.98 0.44
CA GLY A 17 9.32 4.99 -0.61
C GLY A 17 8.02 5.80 -0.57
N ILE A 18 7.79 6.61 -1.59
CA ILE A 18 6.59 7.47 -1.71
C ILE A 18 5.32 6.65 -1.59
N SER A 19 5.26 5.52 -2.27
CA SER A 19 4.17 4.58 -2.29
C SER A 19 3.87 4.00 -0.91
N GLY A 20 4.88 3.48 -0.22
CA GLY A 20 4.73 2.94 1.12
C GLY A 20 4.24 3.99 2.13
N ILE A 21 4.78 5.20 2.08
CA ILE A 21 4.29 6.32 2.90
C ILE A 21 2.82 6.63 2.60
N GLY A 22 2.42 6.61 1.33
CA GLY A 22 1.02 6.77 0.92
C GLY A 22 0.12 5.67 1.47
N ALA A 23 0.57 4.40 1.38
CA ALA A 23 -0.15 3.25 1.90
C ALA A 23 -0.33 3.32 3.42
N VAL A 24 0.71 3.71 4.18
CA VAL A 24 0.61 3.92 5.64
C VAL A 24 -0.49 4.94 5.95
N LYS A 25 -0.43 6.13 5.32
CA LYS A 25 -1.43 7.19 5.54
C LYS A 25 -2.84 6.68 5.29
N LEU A 26 -3.04 5.93 4.20
CA LEU A 26 -4.33 5.41 3.82
C LEU A 26 -4.85 4.37 4.83
N LEU A 27 -4.00 3.44 5.27
CA LEU A 27 -4.34 2.40 6.25
C LEU A 27 -4.67 3.00 7.63
N GLU A 28 -3.99 4.04 8.04
CA GLU A 28 -4.28 4.74 9.31
C GLU A 28 -5.65 5.42 9.31
N THR A 29 -6.19 5.81 8.14
CA THR A 29 -7.57 6.38 8.07
C THR A 29 -8.65 5.39 8.48
N VAL A 30 -8.38 4.10 8.37
CA VAL A 30 -9.30 3.01 8.78
C VAL A 30 -8.88 2.34 10.08
N GLN A 31 -7.96 2.97 10.82
CA GLN A 31 -7.49 2.48 12.12
C GLN A 31 -6.87 1.08 12.06
N ALA A 32 -6.16 0.76 10.99
CA ALA A 32 -5.31 -0.42 10.93
C ALA A 32 -4.07 -0.21 11.83
N ASP A 33 -3.53 -1.30 12.38
CA ASP A 33 -2.24 -1.31 13.07
C ASP A 33 -1.14 -1.49 12.02
N VAL A 34 -0.38 -0.43 11.73
CA VAL A 34 0.51 -0.39 10.56
C VAL A 34 1.97 -0.52 10.98
N VAL A 35 2.66 -1.44 10.33
CA VAL A 35 4.12 -1.58 10.39
C VAL A 35 4.71 -1.25 9.02
N LEU A 36 5.55 -0.23 8.94
CA LEU A 36 6.32 0.10 7.75
C LEU A 36 7.68 -0.60 7.81
N TYR A 37 7.89 -1.52 6.90
CA TYR A 37 9.12 -2.31 6.81
C TYR A 37 9.93 -1.96 5.58
N ASP A 38 11.25 -1.88 5.76
CA ASP A 38 12.20 -1.78 4.66
C ASP A 38 13.45 -2.60 4.97
N GLY A 39 13.88 -3.44 4.03
CA GLY A 39 15.05 -4.30 4.19
C GLY A 39 16.40 -3.56 4.22
N ASN A 40 16.42 -2.27 3.89
CA ASN A 40 17.63 -1.46 3.88
C ASN A 40 17.96 -0.89 5.27
N GLU A 41 18.93 -1.50 5.93
CA GLU A 41 19.40 -1.09 7.27
C GLU A 41 20.10 0.28 7.29
N SER A 42 20.57 0.77 6.13
CA SER A 42 21.25 2.07 6.06
C SER A 42 20.30 3.26 6.12
N LEU A 43 18.98 3.03 6.02
CA LEU A 43 17.97 4.05 6.15
C LEU A 43 17.84 4.51 7.61
N LYS A 44 17.49 5.78 7.79
CA LYS A 44 17.27 6.36 9.11
C LYS A 44 15.77 6.44 9.41
N LYS A 45 15.37 5.86 10.53
CA LYS A 45 13.96 5.89 10.98
C LYS A 45 13.42 7.30 11.12
N GLU A 46 14.26 8.24 11.53
CA GLU A 46 13.91 9.66 11.72
C GLU A 46 13.52 10.32 10.38
N GLU A 47 14.25 10.00 9.30
CA GLU A 47 13.97 10.52 7.96
C GLU A 47 12.67 9.96 7.40
N ILE A 48 12.36 8.69 7.68
CA ILE A 48 11.10 8.06 7.31
C ILE A 48 9.97 8.65 8.15
N ARG A 49 10.17 8.77 9.46
CA ARG A 49 9.19 9.35 10.38
C ARG A 49 8.80 10.78 9.98
N ALA A 50 9.75 11.59 9.52
CA ALA A 50 9.50 12.95 9.05
C ALA A 50 8.57 13.04 7.82
N LYS A 51 8.42 11.96 7.04
CA LYS A 51 7.52 11.88 5.88
C LYS A 51 6.10 11.43 6.25
N LEU A 52 5.92 10.87 7.43
CA LEU A 52 4.63 10.44 7.97
C LEU A 52 3.92 11.62 8.69
N PRO A 53 2.58 11.56 8.84
CA PRO A 53 1.87 12.51 9.70
C PRO A 53 2.44 12.54 11.11
N LYS A 54 2.41 13.69 11.78
CA LYS A 54 2.94 13.83 13.15
C LYS A 54 2.22 12.93 14.16
N GLU A 55 0.95 12.68 13.93
CA GLU A 55 0.06 11.82 14.71
C GLU A 55 0.17 10.32 14.35
N SER A 56 0.95 9.98 13.32
CA SER A 56 1.11 8.59 12.88
C SER A 56 1.69 7.70 13.98
N LYS A 57 1.02 6.59 14.25
CA LYS A 57 1.43 5.57 15.21
C LYS A 57 2.16 4.40 14.54
N CYS A 58 2.40 4.50 13.23
CA CYS A 58 3.07 3.46 12.46
C CYS A 58 4.40 3.07 13.09
N GLU A 59 4.61 1.78 13.32
CA GLU A 59 5.90 1.21 13.69
C GLU A 59 6.82 1.20 12.46
N ILE A 60 8.11 1.53 12.62
CA ILE A 60 9.10 1.47 11.54
C ILE A 60 10.13 0.40 11.86
N VAL A 61 10.22 -0.59 11.00
CA VAL A 61 11.18 -1.70 11.10
C VAL A 61 12.11 -1.67 9.89
N LEU A 62 13.43 -1.67 10.16
CA LEU A 62 14.46 -1.67 9.12
C LEU A 62 15.34 -2.90 9.25
N GLY A 63 15.78 -3.44 8.12
CA GLY A 63 16.70 -4.57 8.05
C GLY A 63 16.02 -5.92 8.23
N GLU A 64 16.32 -6.63 9.30
CA GLU A 64 15.81 -7.98 9.51
C GLU A 64 14.29 -8.01 9.79
N LEU A 65 13.56 -8.83 9.04
CA LEU A 65 12.14 -9.11 9.29
C LEU A 65 12.03 -10.33 10.24
N LYS A 66 11.75 -10.06 11.51
CA LYS A 66 11.67 -11.09 12.54
C LYS A 66 10.43 -11.97 12.38
N GLN A 67 10.54 -13.26 12.73
CA GLN A 67 9.46 -14.24 12.59
C GLN A 67 8.26 -13.88 13.47
N GLU A 68 8.49 -13.38 14.68
CA GLU A 68 7.41 -12.96 15.60
C GLU A 68 6.53 -11.85 14.98
N LEU A 69 7.16 -10.96 14.19
CA LEU A 69 6.40 -9.96 13.46
C LEU A 69 5.56 -10.61 12.36
N ILE A 70 6.16 -11.49 11.53
CA ILE A 70 5.43 -12.21 10.47
C ILE A 70 4.21 -12.92 11.03
N ASP A 71 4.36 -13.65 12.14
CA ASP A 71 3.30 -14.43 12.78
C ASP A 71 2.15 -13.56 13.34
N SER A 72 2.41 -12.28 13.57
CA SER A 72 1.42 -11.32 14.06
C SER A 72 0.64 -10.59 12.97
N LEU A 73 1.06 -10.73 11.69
CA LEU A 73 0.46 -10.00 10.57
C LEU A 73 -0.87 -10.61 10.10
N ASN A 74 -1.70 -9.75 9.53
CA ASN A 74 -2.95 -10.16 8.87
C ASN A 74 -2.93 -9.89 7.36
N LEU A 75 -2.10 -8.96 6.90
CA LEU A 75 -2.01 -8.53 5.51
C LEU A 75 -0.63 -7.91 5.24
N VAL A 76 -0.17 -8.07 4.02
CA VAL A 76 1.03 -7.37 3.51
C VAL A 76 0.62 -6.50 2.33
N VAL A 77 1.06 -5.25 2.32
CA VAL A 77 0.96 -4.34 1.19
C VAL A 77 2.34 -4.10 0.62
N MET A 78 2.53 -4.47 -0.64
CA MET A 78 3.83 -4.39 -1.34
C MET A 78 3.94 -3.11 -2.15
N SER A 79 5.00 -2.35 -1.94
CA SER A 79 5.35 -1.26 -2.86
C SER A 79 5.87 -1.80 -4.20
N PRO A 80 5.57 -1.15 -5.34
CA PRO A 80 5.95 -1.64 -6.69
C PRO A 80 7.45 -1.84 -6.90
N GLY A 81 8.27 -1.12 -6.16
CA GLY A 81 9.73 -1.22 -6.25
C GLY A 81 10.38 -2.38 -5.50
N VAL A 82 9.59 -3.15 -4.74
CA VAL A 82 10.11 -4.30 -3.96
C VAL A 82 10.09 -5.54 -4.84
N PRO A 83 11.23 -6.21 -5.08
CA PRO A 83 11.27 -7.45 -5.83
C PRO A 83 10.48 -8.56 -5.12
N LEU A 84 9.80 -9.41 -5.90
CA LEU A 84 8.93 -10.46 -5.34
C LEU A 84 9.66 -11.78 -5.06
N ASP A 85 10.94 -11.86 -5.41
CA ASP A 85 11.81 -13.04 -5.35
C ASP A 85 12.91 -12.91 -4.29
N ILE A 86 12.74 -12.02 -3.33
CA ILE A 86 13.65 -11.86 -2.19
C ILE A 86 13.17 -12.66 -0.98
N GLU A 87 14.13 -13.07 -0.15
CA GLU A 87 13.91 -13.94 1.02
C GLU A 87 12.79 -13.44 1.96
N PRO A 88 12.72 -12.17 2.35
CA PRO A 88 11.62 -11.70 3.22
C PRO A 88 10.24 -11.89 2.59
N VAL A 89 10.11 -11.70 1.27
CA VAL A 89 8.84 -11.89 0.56
C VAL A 89 8.45 -13.36 0.49
N GLU A 90 9.41 -14.25 0.27
CA GLU A 90 9.17 -15.69 0.28
C GLU A 90 8.70 -16.18 1.66
N ARG A 91 9.27 -15.65 2.75
CA ARG A 91 8.82 -15.96 4.11
C ARG A 91 7.37 -15.49 4.35
N LEU A 92 7.02 -14.28 3.90
CA LEU A 92 5.65 -13.78 3.99
C LEU A 92 4.66 -14.64 3.20
N LYS A 93 5.04 -15.11 2.01
CA LYS A 93 4.23 -16.06 1.21
C LYS A 93 4.11 -17.41 1.90
N ALA A 94 5.20 -17.93 2.44
CA ALA A 94 5.20 -19.21 3.17
C ALA A 94 4.34 -19.19 4.43
N ALA A 95 4.20 -18.03 5.06
CA ALA A 95 3.28 -17.81 6.19
C ALA A 95 1.79 -17.77 5.76
N GLY A 96 1.50 -17.86 4.46
CA GLY A 96 0.12 -17.83 3.95
C GLY A 96 -0.57 -16.48 4.06
N LEU A 97 0.19 -15.40 4.23
CA LEU A 97 -0.34 -14.04 4.34
C LEU A 97 -0.88 -13.55 2.99
N PRO A 98 -2.06 -12.92 2.95
CA PRO A 98 -2.49 -12.22 1.75
C PRO A 98 -1.51 -11.07 1.46
N ILE A 99 -1.09 -10.98 0.20
CA ILE A 99 -0.17 -9.94 -0.27
C ILE A 99 -0.89 -9.11 -1.33
N TRP A 100 -1.07 -7.82 -1.05
CA TRP A 100 -1.69 -6.87 -1.95
C TRP A 100 -0.64 -5.93 -2.56
N GLY A 101 -0.89 -5.53 -3.80
CA GLY A 101 -0.24 -4.35 -4.36
C GLY A 101 -0.93 -3.05 -3.92
N GLU A 102 -0.31 -1.92 -4.24
CA GLU A 102 -0.90 -0.60 -3.96
C GLU A 102 -2.26 -0.39 -4.63
N VAL A 103 -2.41 -0.91 -5.86
CA VAL A 103 -3.66 -0.78 -6.63
C VAL A 103 -4.80 -1.54 -5.94
N GLU A 104 -4.51 -2.72 -5.39
CA GLU A 104 -5.50 -3.50 -4.62
C GLU A 104 -5.91 -2.77 -3.35
N LEU A 105 -4.93 -2.19 -2.63
CA LEU A 105 -5.23 -1.37 -1.46
C LEU A 105 -6.08 -0.16 -1.84
N ALA A 106 -5.69 0.59 -2.86
CA ALA A 106 -6.44 1.77 -3.31
C ALA A 106 -7.87 1.41 -3.73
N TYR A 107 -8.04 0.30 -4.45
CA TYR A 107 -9.35 -0.21 -4.86
C TYR A 107 -10.22 -0.59 -3.66
N CYS A 108 -9.64 -1.28 -2.68
CA CYS A 108 -10.34 -1.65 -1.44
C CYS A 108 -10.79 -0.44 -0.62
N MET A 109 -9.99 0.64 -0.64
CA MET A 109 -10.24 1.86 0.12
C MET A 109 -11.18 2.85 -0.59
N GLY A 110 -11.30 2.72 -1.92
CA GLY A 110 -12.16 3.58 -2.72
C GLY A 110 -13.63 3.21 -2.60
N ASP A 111 -14.50 4.23 -2.59
CA ASP A 111 -15.97 4.07 -2.60
C ASP A 111 -16.56 4.39 -3.99
N GLY A 112 -15.71 4.79 -4.96
CA GLY A 112 -16.11 5.18 -6.31
C GLY A 112 -16.16 4.01 -7.31
N THR A 113 -16.76 4.26 -8.47
CA THR A 113 -16.70 3.35 -9.62
C THR A 113 -15.33 3.45 -10.26
N VAL A 114 -14.66 2.32 -10.44
CA VAL A 114 -13.35 2.24 -11.10
C VAL A 114 -13.53 1.82 -12.56
N LEU A 115 -12.99 2.62 -13.47
CA LEU A 115 -12.89 2.32 -14.90
C LEU A 115 -11.42 2.07 -15.23
N ALA A 116 -11.09 0.81 -15.48
CA ALA A 116 -9.71 0.39 -15.75
C ALA A 116 -9.46 0.26 -17.25
N ILE A 117 -8.35 0.84 -17.72
CA ILE A 117 -7.93 0.81 -19.12
C ILE A 117 -6.59 0.07 -19.21
N THR A 118 -6.57 -0.97 -20.04
CA THR A 118 -5.35 -1.74 -20.33
C THR A 118 -5.07 -1.76 -21.83
N GLY A 119 -3.87 -2.12 -22.21
CA GLY A 119 -3.44 -2.23 -23.61
C GLY A 119 -1.96 -1.93 -23.77
N THR A 120 -1.41 -2.25 -24.94
CA THR A 120 -0.01 -1.97 -25.28
C THR A 120 0.22 -0.49 -25.59
N ASN A 121 -0.71 0.14 -26.33
CA ASN A 121 -0.64 1.54 -26.74
C ASN A 121 -1.93 2.30 -26.40
N GLY A 122 -1.87 3.62 -26.36
CA GLY A 122 -3.04 4.48 -26.23
C GLY A 122 -3.66 4.58 -24.83
N LYS A 123 -3.14 3.88 -23.81
CA LYS A 123 -3.70 3.91 -22.44
C LYS A 123 -3.89 5.32 -21.92
N THR A 124 -2.84 6.11 -21.90
CA THR A 124 -2.85 7.49 -21.37
C THR A 124 -3.85 8.37 -22.12
N THR A 125 -3.88 8.30 -23.47
CA THR A 125 -4.81 9.09 -24.28
C THR A 125 -6.25 8.69 -24.02
N THR A 126 -6.53 7.39 -23.97
CA THR A 126 -7.88 6.87 -23.71
C THR A 126 -8.34 7.22 -22.29
N THR A 127 -7.45 7.13 -21.30
CA THR A 127 -7.75 7.48 -19.91
C THR A 127 -8.07 8.98 -19.79
N ALA A 128 -7.26 9.84 -20.41
CA ALA A 128 -7.49 11.28 -20.42
C ALA A 128 -8.83 11.65 -21.08
N LEU A 129 -9.09 11.09 -22.26
CA LEU A 129 -10.36 11.32 -22.98
C LEU A 129 -11.57 10.84 -22.17
N LEU A 130 -11.51 9.65 -21.62
CA LEU A 130 -12.58 9.12 -20.78
C LEU A 130 -12.80 10.00 -19.53
N GLY A 131 -11.72 10.48 -18.90
CA GLY A 131 -11.79 11.41 -17.78
C GLY A 131 -12.54 12.68 -18.15
N GLU A 132 -12.25 13.30 -19.31
CA GLU A 132 -12.97 14.50 -19.77
C GLU A 132 -14.44 14.22 -20.07
N ILE A 133 -14.77 13.07 -20.66
CA ILE A 133 -16.16 12.68 -20.90
C ILE A 133 -16.91 12.52 -19.56
N ILE A 134 -16.33 11.80 -18.61
CA ILE A 134 -17.03 11.52 -17.34
C ILE A 134 -17.17 12.76 -16.48
N LYS A 135 -16.25 13.71 -16.51
CA LYS A 135 -16.38 15.01 -15.84
C LYS A 135 -17.67 15.76 -16.21
N ALA A 136 -18.24 15.50 -17.40
CA ALA A 136 -19.49 16.09 -17.81
C ALA A 136 -20.73 15.47 -17.10
N TYR A 137 -20.57 14.31 -16.44
CA TYR A 137 -21.68 13.55 -15.87
C TYR A 137 -21.49 13.20 -14.38
N ALA A 138 -20.31 13.38 -13.84
CA ALA A 138 -19.99 13.03 -12.46
C ALA A 138 -19.44 14.23 -11.68
N ASP A 139 -19.79 14.33 -10.40
CA ASP A 139 -19.37 15.43 -9.51
C ASP A 139 -17.87 15.42 -9.21
N SER A 140 -17.24 14.25 -9.25
CA SER A 140 -15.80 14.11 -9.05
C SER A 140 -15.22 13.00 -9.90
N VAL A 141 -14.08 13.24 -10.55
CA VAL A 141 -13.35 12.30 -11.37
C VAL A 141 -11.86 12.44 -11.08
N PHE A 142 -11.20 11.31 -10.76
CA PHE A 142 -9.74 11.22 -10.62
C PHE A 142 -9.19 10.43 -11.83
N VAL A 143 -8.15 10.95 -12.47
CA VAL A 143 -7.51 10.37 -13.65
C VAL A 143 -6.02 10.22 -13.42
#